data_f4c6e1744321555b9b98670fe1336967
#
_entry.id   f4c6e1744321555b9b98670fe1336967
#
_cell.length_a   1.000
_cell.length_b   1.000
_cell.length_c   1.000
_cell.angle_alpha   90.00
_cell.angle_beta   90.00
_cell.angle_gamma   90.00
#
_symmetry.space_group_name_H-M   'P 1'
#
loop_
_entity.id
_entity.type
_entity.pdbx_description
1 polymer ?
#
loop_
_entity_poly.entity_id
_entity_poly.type
_entity_poly.pdbx_seq_one_letter_code
_entity_poly.pdbx_strand_id
1 'polypeptide(L)'
;NRKQARTMMSYMSQQYAPLEKLTVEQNLEMIGRMRGLSTSELQKEIEHLLADLEIVEYRDKKGKNLSGGLKRLTSFAMALIGSADIMLLDEPTNDVDPVRREKQWRLLQKLAYKGHTIIIVTHNLLEVEKYADNFALFNHGKLLKSGPVHQMSYKNHYQISFNFVSKEFLSLFEHFTMVNGCVCQMEIEESELTRILIQVKEGIEKGLISNLSVKMKSLSISDLYKEELVN
;
A
#
# COMPACT_ATOMS: atom_id res chain seq x y z
N ASN A 1 1.46 -12.59 -30.14
CA ASN A 1 0.93 -13.95 -30.16
C ASN A 1 0.22 -14.25 -28.83
N ARG A 2 -1.13 -14.50 -28.85
CA ARG A 2 -1.95 -14.72 -27.64
C ARG A 2 -1.46 -15.90 -26.77
N LYS A 3 -0.94 -16.95 -27.40
CA LYS A 3 -0.43 -18.12 -26.69
C LYS A 3 0.82 -17.77 -25.87
N GLN A 4 1.73 -17.03 -26.46
CA GLN A 4 2.96 -16.58 -25.82
C GLN A 4 2.68 -15.60 -24.67
N ALA A 5 1.75 -14.65 -24.86
CA ALA A 5 1.37 -13.74 -23.78
C ALA A 5 0.81 -14.49 -22.55
N ARG A 6 0.00 -15.54 -22.75
CA ARG A 6 -0.55 -16.34 -21.64
C ARG A 6 0.50 -17.11 -20.84
N THR A 7 1.61 -17.51 -21.46
CA THR A 7 2.70 -18.19 -20.74
C THR A 7 3.56 -17.22 -19.94
N MET A 8 3.61 -15.94 -20.36
CA MET A 8 4.40 -14.90 -19.70
C MET A 8 3.63 -14.16 -18.60
N MET A 9 2.32 -14.38 -18.48
CA MET A 9 1.48 -13.62 -17.55
C MET A 9 0.78 -14.51 -16.53
N SER A 10 0.66 -14.03 -15.33
CA SER A 10 -0.26 -14.57 -14.32
C SER A 10 -1.30 -13.52 -13.94
N TYR A 11 -2.47 -13.97 -13.54
CA TYR A 11 -3.57 -13.09 -13.15
C TYR A 11 -4.30 -13.64 -11.93
N MET A 12 -4.49 -12.78 -10.96
CA MET A 12 -5.35 -13.00 -9.81
C MET A 12 -6.48 -11.98 -9.83
N SER A 13 -7.68 -12.39 -10.16
CA SER A 13 -8.85 -11.51 -10.07
C SER A 13 -9.33 -11.34 -8.63
N GLN A 14 -10.12 -10.30 -8.39
CA GLN A 14 -10.72 -10.07 -7.08
C GLN A 14 -11.56 -11.27 -6.58
N GLN A 15 -12.25 -11.98 -7.49
CA GLN A 15 -13.08 -13.14 -7.17
C GLN A 15 -12.34 -14.47 -7.30
N TYR A 16 -11.03 -14.46 -7.59
CA TYR A 16 -10.26 -15.68 -7.75
C TYR A 16 -10.22 -16.48 -6.44
N ALA A 17 -10.66 -17.72 -6.50
CA ALA A 17 -10.72 -18.60 -5.35
C ALA A 17 -10.20 -20.01 -5.68
N PRO A 18 -9.63 -20.72 -4.71
CA PRO A 18 -9.20 -22.10 -4.89
C PRO A 18 -10.41 -23.01 -5.14
N LEU A 19 -10.20 -24.07 -5.90
CA LEU A 19 -11.24 -25.06 -6.16
C LEU A 19 -11.64 -25.74 -4.85
N GLU A 20 -12.94 -25.75 -4.57
CA GLU A 20 -13.50 -26.16 -3.28
C GLU A 20 -13.19 -27.62 -2.90
N LYS A 21 -13.14 -28.51 -3.90
CA LYS A 21 -12.93 -29.96 -3.70
C LYS A 21 -11.47 -30.33 -3.52
N LEU A 22 -10.55 -29.48 -3.98
CA LEU A 22 -9.11 -29.71 -3.90
C LEU A 22 -8.54 -29.16 -2.60
N THR A 23 -7.44 -29.75 -2.13
CA THR A 23 -6.66 -29.21 -1.01
C THR A 23 -5.89 -27.96 -1.45
N VAL A 24 -5.30 -27.22 -0.50
CA VAL A 24 -4.41 -26.08 -0.82
C VAL A 24 -3.30 -26.55 -1.73
N GLU A 25 -2.58 -27.64 -1.36
CA GLU A 25 -1.50 -28.20 -2.18
C GLU A 25 -1.98 -28.59 -3.58
N GLN A 26 -3.07 -29.33 -3.70
CA GLN A 26 -3.62 -29.76 -4.99
C GLN A 26 -3.99 -28.58 -5.90
N ASN A 27 -4.48 -27.48 -5.33
CA ASN A 27 -4.74 -26.26 -6.09
C ASN A 27 -3.44 -25.66 -6.67
N LEU A 28 -2.36 -25.63 -5.87
CA LEU A 28 -1.06 -25.17 -6.32
C LEU A 28 -0.45 -26.10 -7.36
N GLU A 29 -0.51 -27.44 -7.11
CA GLU A 29 -0.04 -28.45 -8.06
C GLU A 29 -0.71 -28.32 -9.42
N MET A 30 -2.02 -28.14 -9.44
CA MET A 30 -2.78 -27.98 -10.69
C MET A 30 -2.23 -26.80 -11.51
N ILE A 31 -2.06 -25.64 -10.90
CA ILE A 31 -1.57 -24.45 -11.59
C ILE A 31 -0.11 -24.61 -12.02
N GLY A 32 0.76 -25.11 -11.13
CA GLY A 32 2.18 -25.30 -11.47
C GLY A 32 2.39 -26.30 -12.62
N ARG A 33 1.62 -27.39 -12.66
CA ARG A 33 1.63 -28.32 -13.80
C ARG A 33 1.14 -27.67 -15.09
N MET A 34 0.07 -26.85 -15.03
CA MET A 34 -0.41 -26.09 -16.20
C MET A 34 0.64 -25.11 -16.73
N ARG A 35 1.53 -24.61 -15.86
CA ARG A 35 2.66 -23.75 -16.22
C ARG A 35 3.92 -24.51 -16.64
N GLY A 36 3.89 -25.84 -16.60
CA GLY A 36 4.96 -26.69 -17.09
C GLY A 36 6.08 -26.98 -16.11
N LEU A 37 5.88 -26.75 -14.81
CA LEU A 37 6.86 -27.12 -13.77
C LEU A 37 7.03 -28.64 -13.74
N SER A 38 8.27 -29.10 -13.61
CA SER A 38 8.59 -30.49 -13.30
C SER A 38 8.11 -30.84 -11.88
N THR A 39 7.93 -32.12 -11.60
CA THR A 39 7.44 -32.56 -10.28
C THR A 39 8.38 -32.10 -9.15
N SER A 40 9.69 -32.13 -9.36
CA SER A 40 10.67 -31.72 -8.34
C SER A 40 10.71 -30.22 -8.10
N GLU A 41 10.58 -29.41 -9.16
CA GLU A 41 10.47 -27.95 -9.06
C GLU A 41 9.18 -27.54 -8.36
N LEU A 42 8.09 -28.15 -8.77
CA LEU A 42 6.76 -27.91 -8.24
C LEU A 42 6.68 -28.15 -6.74
N GLN A 43 7.20 -29.29 -6.27
CA GLN A 43 7.19 -29.63 -4.85
C GLN A 43 7.98 -28.60 -4.02
N LYS A 44 9.18 -28.22 -4.47
CA LYS A 44 10.00 -27.22 -3.81
C LYS A 44 9.31 -25.86 -3.75
N GLU A 45 8.69 -25.46 -4.85
CA GLU A 45 8.02 -24.16 -4.94
C GLU A 45 6.78 -24.10 -4.05
N ILE A 46 6.00 -25.18 -3.99
CA ILE A 46 4.86 -25.30 -3.07
C ILE A 46 5.33 -25.16 -1.62
N GLU A 47 6.37 -25.89 -1.22
CA GLU A 47 6.92 -25.82 0.14
C GLU A 47 7.37 -24.40 0.49
N HIS A 48 8.08 -23.72 -0.41
CA HIS A 48 8.51 -22.35 -0.20
C HIS A 48 7.33 -21.37 -0.08
N LEU A 49 6.34 -21.46 -0.97
CA LEU A 49 5.17 -20.57 -0.94
C LEU A 49 4.34 -20.76 0.32
N LEU A 50 4.09 -22.01 0.72
CA LEU A 50 3.35 -22.30 1.95
C LEU A 50 4.08 -21.82 3.20
N ALA A 51 5.41 -21.95 3.24
CA ALA A 51 6.24 -21.48 4.34
C ALA A 51 6.31 -19.95 4.39
N ASP A 52 6.57 -19.27 3.25
CA ASP A 52 6.67 -17.81 3.17
C ASP A 52 5.33 -17.12 3.55
N LEU A 53 4.19 -17.76 3.29
CA LEU A 53 2.86 -17.28 3.63
C LEU A 53 2.34 -17.76 4.99
N GLU A 54 3.08 -18.63 5.70
CA GLU A 54 2.68 -19.26 6.97
C GLU A 54 1.32 -19.99 6.88
N ILE A 55 1.16 -20.79 5.85
CA ILE A 55 -0.05 -21.60 5.63
C ILE A 55 0.27 -23.10 5.47
N VAL A 56 1.43 -23.55 5.89
CA VAL A 56 1.85 -24.97 5.83
C VAL A 56 0.84 -25.89 6.52
N GLU A 57 0.32 -25.48 7.67
CA GLU A 57 -0.66 -26.24 8.46
C GLU A 57 -2.02 -26.44 7.75
N TYR A 58 -2.28 -25.68 6.69
CA TYR A 58 -3.50 -25.77 5.89
C TYR A 58 -3.30 -26.55 4.58
N ARG A 59 -2.13 -27.13 4.36
CA ARG A 59 -1.71 -27.84 3.13
C ARG A 59 -2.78 -28.82 2.63
N ASP A 60 -3.29 -29.68 3.54
CA ASP A 60 -4.26 -30.72 3.24
C ASP A 60 -5.71 -30.27 3.40
N LYS A 61 -5.94 -29.03 3.75
CA LYS A 61 -7.29 -28.50 3.95
C LYS A 61 -7.94 -28.18 2.61
N LYS A 62 -9.16 -28.71 2.41
CA LYS A 62 -9.94 -28.45 1.17
C LYS A 62 -10.41 -27.02 1.07
N GLY A 63 -10.44 -26.47 -0.16
CA GLY A 63 -10.85 -25.09 -0.45
C GLY A 63 -12.16 -24.66 0.19
N LYS A 64 -13.18 -25.55 0.22
CA LYS A 64 -14.47 -25.28 0.88
C LYS A 64 -14.37 -25.00 2.37
N ASN A 65 -13.35 -25.53 3.04
CA ASN A 65 -13.16 -25.44 4.49
C ASN A 65 -12.21 -24.30 4.90
N LEU A 66 -11.70 -23.50 3.95
CA LEU A 66 -10.85 -22.36 4.21
C LEU A 66 -11.67 -21.14 4.62
N SER A 67 -11.15 -20.34 5.55
CA SER A 67 -11.65 -18.98 5.81
C SER A 67 -11.44 -18.07 4.59
N GLY A 68 -12.11 -16.90 4.56
CA GLY A 68 -11.94 -15.92 3.49
C GLY A 68 -10.46 -15.53 3.27
N GLY A 69 -9.76 -15.17 4.34
CA GLY A 69 -8.34 -14.82 4.27
C GLY A 69 -7.46 -15.98 3.80
N LEU A 70 -7.71 -17.22 4.23
CA LEU A 70 -6.97 -18.40 3.75
C LEU A 70 -7.28 -18.71 2.28
N LYS A 71 -8.51 -18.52 1.82
CA LYS A 71 -8.84 -18.61 0.39
C LYS A 71 -8.06 -17.58 -0.39
N ARG A 72 -7.96 -16.34 0.13
CA ARG A 72 -7.21 -15.25 -0.51
C ARG A 72 -5.73 -15.56 -0.60
N LEU A 73 -5.11 -16.04 0.50
CA LEU A 73 -3.71 -16.45 0.52
C LEU A 73 -3.42 -17.63 -0.43
N THR A 74 -4.33 -18.61 -0.49
CA THR A 74 -4.20 -19.73 -1.44
C THR A 74 -4.29 -19.23 -2.88
N SER A 75 -5.23 -18.34 -3.19
CA SER A 75 -5.36 -17.73 -4.52
C SER A 75 -4.13 -16.91 -4.91
N PHE A 76 -3.56 -16.19 -3.96
CA PHE A 76 -2.31 -15.47 -4.13
C PHE A 76 -1.15 -16.43 -4.45
N ALA A 77 -0.98 -17.50 -3.69
CA ALA A 77 0.01 -18.52 -3.96
C ALA A 77 -0.18 -19.18 -5.35
N MET A 78 -1.44 -19.46 -5.74
CA MET A 78 -1.77 -19.96 -7.09
C MET A 78 -1.38 -18.98 -8.20
N ALA A 79 -1.46 -17.67 -7.96
CA ALA A 79 -1.02 -16.67 -8.92
C ALA A 79 0.50 -16.60 -9.07
N LEU A 80 1.23 -16.91 -8.01
CA LEU A 80 2.69 -16.81 -7.97
C LEU A 80 3.40 -18.08 -8.43
N ILE A 81 2.83 -19.27 -8.17
CA ILE A 81 3.50 -20.54 -8.51
C ILE A 81 3.86 -20.62 -9.98
N GLY A 82 5.08 -21.05 -10.30
CA GLY A 82 5.62 -21.04 -11.66
C GLY A 82 5.93 -19.63 -12.18
N SER A 83 6.19 -18.70 -11.31
CA SER A 83 6.67 -17.31 -11.48
C SER A 83 6.59 -16.76 -12.91
N ALA A 84 5.46 -16.17 -13.29
CA ALA A 84 5.32 -15.52 -14.61
C ALA A 84 6.13 -14.21 -14.68
N ASP A 85 6.59 -13.82 -15.86
CA ASP A 85 7.36 -12.58 -16.07
C ASP A 85 6.54 -11.34 -15.65
N ILE A 86 5.22 -11.40 -15.90
CA ILE A 86 4.28 -10.32 -15.56
C ILE A 86 3.16 -10.88 -14.70
N MET A 87 2.94 -10.29 -13.54
CA MET A 87 1.89 -10.66 -12.59
C MET A 87 0.88 -9.53 -12.46
N LEU A 88 -0.39 -9.81 -12.71
CA LEU A 88 -1.51 -8.90 -12.54
C LEU A 88 -2.32 -9.35 -11.32
N LEU A 89 -2.36 -8.55 -10.28
CA LEU A 89 -2.99 -8.91 -9.01
C LEU A 89 -4.06 -7.86 -8.65
N ASP A 90 -5.30 -8.32 -8.54
CA ASP A 90 -6.44 -7.48 -8.20
C ASP A 90 -6.81 -7.69 -6.73
N GLU A 91 -6.63 -6.65 -5.91
CA GLU A 91 -6.85 -6.63 -4.47
C GLU A 91 -6.22 -7.84 -3.73
N PRO A 92 -4.92 -8.14 -3.91
CA PRO A 92 -4.34 -9.39 -3.42
C PRO A 92 -4.34 -9.51 -1.90
N THR A 93 -4.35 -8.40 -1.17
CA THR A 93 -4.22 -8.33 0.29
C THR A 93 -5.55 -8.19 1.03
N ASN A 94 -6.68 -8.08 0.33
CA ASN A 94 -7.99 -7.96 0.95
C ASN A 94 -8.33 -9.20 1.80
N ASP A 95 -9.01 -8.96 2.92
CA ASP A 95 -9.44 -9.99 3.88
C ASP A 95 -8.30 -10.82 4.53
N VAL A 96 -7.04 -10.41 4.31
CA VAL A 96 -5.86 -11.03 4.92
C VAL A 96 -5.46 -10.26 6.18
N ASP A 97 -5.06 -10.97 7.22
CA ASP A 97 -4.57 -10.35 8.46
C ASP A 97 -3.27 -9.55 8.23
N PRO A 98 -3.01 -8.51 9.06
CA PRO A 98 -1.88 -7.60 8.83
C PRO A 98 -0.51 -8.28 8.75
N VAL A 99 -0.29 -9.36 9.52
CA VAL A 99 1.00 -10.07 9.56
C VAL A 99 1.26 -10.79 8.24
N ARG A 100 0.26 -11.56 7.77
CA ARG A 100 0.37 -12.29 6.50
C ARG A 100 0.35 -11.35 5.28
N ARG A 101 -0.34 -10.22 5.39
CA ARG A 101 -0.33 -9.16 4.39
C ARG A 101 1.08 -8.59 4.17
N GLU A 102 1.82 -8.33 5.23
CA GLU A 102 3.22 -7.90 5.14
C GLU A 102 4.10 -8.95 4.45
N LYS A 103 3.85 -10.24 4.69
CA LYS A 103 4.58 -11.33 4.02
C LYS A 103 4.27 -11.42 2.54
N GLN A 104 3.02 -11.21 2.14
CA GLN A 104 2.67 -11.11 0.72
C GLN A 104 3.48 -10.00 0.04
N TRP A 105 3.53 -8.81 0.62
CA TRP A 105 4.29 -7.69 0.07
C TRP A 105 5.79 -7.98 -0.01
N ARG A 106 6.38 -8.55 1.04
CA ARG A 106 7.80 -8.97 1.03
C ARG A 106 8.09 -9.99 -0.07
N LEU A 107 7.18 -10.91 -0.30
CA LEU A 107 7.32 -11.92 -1.37
C LEU A 107 7.26 -11.27 -2.74
N LEU A 108 6.33 -10.34 -2.95
CA LEU A 108 6.24 -9.55 -4.19
C LEU A 108 7.51 -8.72 -4.44
N GLN A 109 8.04 -8.05 -3.41
CA GLN A 109 9.31 -7.33 -3.54
C GLN A 109 10.49 -8.24 -3.89
N LYS A 110 10.57 -9.44 -3.30
CA LYS A 110 11.60 -10.43 -3.68
C LYS A 110 11.49 -10.83 -5.17
N LEU A 111 10.27 -10.98 -5.69
CA LEU A 111 10.03 -11.32 -7.09
C LEU A 111 10.37 -10.13 -8.00
N ALA A 112 9.96 -8.92 -7.65
CA ALA A 112 10.32 -7.70 -8.38
C ALA A 112 11.85 -7.53 -8.47
N TYR A 113 12.57 -7.76 -7.38
CA TYR A 113 14.03 -7.72 -7.36
C TYR A 113 14.69 -8.77 -8.28
N LYS A 114 14.02 -9.91 -8.51
CA LYS A 114 14.45 -10.94 -9.48
C LYS A 114 14.12 -10.59 -10.93
N GLY A 115 13.51 -9.44 -11.20
CA GLY A 115 13.20 -8.95 -12.53
C GLY A 115 11.76 -9.20 -13.00
N HIS A 116 10.88 -9.72 -12.15
CA HIS A 116 9.46 -9.86 -12.49
C HIS A 116 8.75 -8.51 -12.44
N THR A 117 7.83 -8.27 -13.38
CA THR A 117 6.95 -7.09 -13.38
C THR A 117 5.67 -7.41 -12.63
N ILE A 118 5.33 -6.63 -11.62
CA ILE A 118 4.15 -6.85 -10.79
C ILE A 118 3.26 -5.62 -10.88
N ILE A 119 2.02 -5.83 -11.30
CA ILE A 119 0.99 -4.80 -11.39
C ILE A 119 -0.11 -5.15 -10.39
N ILE A 120 -0.34 -4.26 -9.44
CA ILE A 120 -1.32 -4.45 -8.38
C ILE A 120 -2.40 -3.38 -8.53
N VAL A 121 -3.65 -3.81 -8.55
CA VAL A 121 -4.80 -2.92 -8.39
C VAL A 121 -5.24 -3.01 -6.95
N THR A 122 -5.31 -1.88 -6.26
CA THR A 122 -5.74 -1.82 -4.86
C THR A 122 -6.29 -0.44 -4.50
N HIS A 123 -7.16 -0.39 -3.51
CA HIS A 123 -7.61 0.84 -2.86
C HIS A 123 -6.83 1.14 -1.57
N ASN A 124 -5.91 0.27 -1.16
CA ASN A 124 -5.09 0.46 0.04
C ASN A 124 -3.86 1.31 -0.25
N LEU A 125 -4.06 2.63 -0.23
CA LEU A 125 -3.02 3.60 -0.57
C LEU A 125 -1.81 3.53 0.36
N LEU A 126 -2.00 3.20 1.64
CA LEU A 126 -0.89 3.06 2.61
C LEU A 126 0.06 1.91 2.27
N GLU A 127 -0.47 0.82 1.71
CA GLU A 127 0.38 -0.28 1.25
C GLU A 127 1.17 0.11 -0.01
N VAL A 128 0.53 0.85 -0.92
CA VAL A 128 1.21 1.38 -2.11
C VAL A 128 2.38 2.27 -1.71
N GLU A 129 2.17 3.22 -0.81
CA GLU A 129 3.22 4.11 -0.29
C GLU A 129 4.38 3.37 0.35
N LYS A 130 4.09 2.28 1.05
CA LYS A 130 5.10 1.53 1.80
C LYS A 130 5.91 0.57 0.93
N TYR A 131 5.32 -0.01 -0.10
CA TYR A 131 5.88 -1.18 -0.77
C TYR A 131 6.06 -1.05 -2.28
N ALA A 132 5.33 -0.16 -2.96
CA ALA A 132 5.39 -0.04 -4.40
C ALA A 132 6.52 0.90 -4.86
N ASP A 133 7.08 0.63 -6.04
CA ASP A 133 8.07 1.51 -6.69
C ASP A 133 7.40 2.66 -7.42
N ASN A 134 6.30 2.37 -8.09
CA ASN A 134 5.53 3.31 -8.90
C ASN A 134 4.04 3.17 -8.61
N PHE A 135 3.29 4.24 -8.87
CA PHE A 135 1.84 4.25 -8.79
C PHE A 135 1.18 4.88 -10.02
N ALA A 136 -0.06 4.52 -10.23
CA ALA A 136 -0.97 5.17 -11.17
C ALA A 136 -2.34 5.32 -10.51
N LEU A 137 -2.78 6.56 -10.32
CA LEU A 137 -4.02 6.91 -9.63
C LEU A 137 -5.12 7.14 -10.68
N PHE A 138 -6.20 6.38 -10.55
CA PHE A 138 -7.36 6.46 -11.44
C PHE A 138 -8.60 6.91 -10.68
N ASN A 139 -9.41 7.75 -11.32
CA ASN A 139 -10.75 8.10 -10.86
C ASN A 139 -11.70 8.14 -12.05
N HIS A 140 -12.87 7.52 -11.94
CA HIS A 140 -13.86 7.39 -13.02
C HIS A 140 -13.29 7.03 -14.39
N GLY A 141 -12.31 6.09 -14.43
CA GLY A 141 -11.66 5.63 -15.65
C GLY A 141 -10.62 6.58 -16.25
N LYS A 142 -10.34 7.71 -15.61
CA LYS A 142 -9.31 8.66 -16.02
C LYS A 142 -8.08 8.52 -15.16
N LEU A 143 -6.90 8.55 -15.79
CA LEU A 143 -5.62 8.64 -15.08
C LEU A 143 -5.47 10.06 -14.54
N LEU A 144 -5.45 10.21 -13.21
CA LEU A 144 -5.23 11.48 -12.54
C LEU A 144 -3.74 11.80 -12.40
N LYS A 145 -2.99 10.82 -11.90
CA LYS A 145 -1.56 11.00 -11.65
C LYS A 145 -0.82 9.67 -11.72
N SER A 146 0.44 9.70 -12.10
CA SER A 146 1.32 8.53 -12.06
C SER A 146 2.76 8.96 -11.85
N GLY A 147 3.56 8.08 -11.28
CA GLY A 147 5.00 8.33 -11.06
C GLY A 147 5.60 7.39 -10.03
N PRO A 148 6.89 7.57 -9.72
CA PRO A 148 7.56 6.82 -8.68
C PRO A 148 7.07 7.28 -7.29
N VAL A 149 6.83 6.30 -6.41
CA VAL A 149 6.32 6.57 -5.04
C VAL A 149 7.29 7.45 -4.24
N HIS A 150 8.60 7.22 -4.37
CA HIS A 150 9.61 8.00 -3.65
C HIS A 150 9.65 9.48 -4.04
N GLN A 151 9.17 9.87 -5.23
CA GLN A 151 9.11 11.27 -5.66
C GLN A 151 7.88 12.00 -5.11
N MET A 152 6.94 11.30 -4.49
CA MET A 152 5.78 11.93 -3.87
C MET A 152 6.11 12.66 -2.57
N SER A 153 7.20 12.24 -1.91
CA SER A 153 7.65 12.79 -0.63
C SER A 153 8.25 14.21 -0.72
N TYR A 154 8.30 14.84 -1.91
CA TYR A 154 9.08 16.08 -2.12
C TYR A 154 8.33 17.39 -1.95
N LYS A 155 7.03 17.38 -1.67
CA LYS A 155 6.41 18.57 -1.10
C LYS A 155 6.39 18.40 0.42
N ASN A 156 7.41 18.91 1.06
CA ASN A 156 7.44 18.99 2.52
C ASN A 156 6.37 19.95 2.97
N HIS A 157 5.28 19.39 3.50
CA HIS A 157 4.30 20.16 4.25
C HIS A 157 4.68 20.05 5.73
N TYR A 158 4.51 21.15 6.43
CA TYR A 158 4.77 21.20 7.86
C TYR A 158 3.46 21.43 8.58
N GLN A 159 3.17 20.58 9.55
CA GLN A 159 2.09 20.82 10.50
C GLN A 159 2.68 21.52 11.72
N ILE A 160 2.27 22.75 11.94
CA ILE A 160 2.64 23.54 13.10
C ILE A 160 1.44 23.61 14.04
N SER A 161 1.64 23.29 15.29
CA SER A 161 0.61 23.44 16.31
C SER A 161 1.18 24.09 17.58
N PHE A 162 0.40 24.97 18.19
CA PHE A 162 0.77 25.65 19.43
C PHE A 162 -0.47 26.06 20.22
N ASN A 163 -0.31 26.23 21.54
CA ASN A 163 -1.32 26.83 22.37
C ASN A 163 -1.16 28.35 22.33
N PHE A 164 -2.26 29.09 22.31
CA PHE A 164 -2.27 30.55 22.30
C PHE A 164 -3.02 31.10 23.51
N VAL A 165 -2.61 32.29 23.96
CA VAL A 165 -3.22 33.01 25.09
C VAL A 165 -4.22 34.06 24.59
N SER A 166 -3.96 34.70 23.45
CA SER A 166 -4.83 35.75 22.88
C SER A 166 -5.22 35.44 21.45
N LYS A 167 -6.52 35.59 21.13
CA LYS A 167 -7.03 35.41 19.76
C LYS A 167 -6.52 36.50 18.81
N GLU A 168 -6.16 37.67 19.30
CA GLU A 168 -5.61 38.77 18.48
C GLU A 168 -4.30 38.36 17.80
N PHE A 169 -3.50 37.52 18.48
CA PHE A 169 -2.27 37.02 17.89
C PHE A 169 -2.53 36.09 16.70
N LEU A 170 -3.66 35.39 16.67
CA LEU A 170 -4.01 34.49 15.56
C LEU A 170 -4.32 35.23 14.26
N SER A 171 -4.68 36.53 14.33
CA SER A 171 -4.92 37.37 13.14
C SER A 171 -3.67 37.56 12.26
N LEU A 172 -2.48 37.22 12.77
CA LEU A 172 -1.23 37.23 12.01
C LEU A 172 -1.07 36.04 11.08
N PHE A 173 -1.92 35.02 11.20
CA PHE A 173 -1.86 33.81 10.41
C PHE A 173 -3.07 33.73 9.47
N GLU A 174 -2.84 33.51 8.17
CA GLU A 174 -3.91 33.54 7.15
C GLU A 174 -4.77 32.28 7.16
N HIS A 175 -4.15 31.11 7.43
CA HIS A 175 -4.85 29.81 7.38
C HIS A 175 -4.51 28.99 8.64
N PHE A 176 -5.51 28.81 9.50
CA PHE A 176 -5.37 27.94 10.67
C PHE A 176 -6.70 27.29 11.05
N THR A 177 -6.63 26.16 11.72
CA THR A 177 -7.76 25.49 12.37
C THR A 177 -7.61 25.55 13.88
N MET A 178 -8.73 25.76 14.58
CA MET A 178 -8.74 25.71 16.04
C MET A 178 -9.11 24.30 16.52
N VAL A 179 -8.26 23.71 17.33
CA VAL A 179 -8.48 22.40 17.95
C VAL A 179 -8.73 22.62 19.44
N ASN A 180 -9.83 22.10 19.96
CA ASN A 180 -10.21 22.20 21.38
C ASN A 180 -10.24 23.65 21.94
N GLY A 181 -10.46 24.66 21.12
CA GLY A 181 -10.64 26.05 21.52
C GLY A 181 -9.39 26.80 21.98
N CYS A 182 -8.25 26.15 22.19
CA CYS A 182 -7.00 26.75 22.67
C CYS A 182 -5.74 26.33 21.90
N VAL A 183 -5.85 25.40 20.96
CA VAL A 183 -4.74 24.95 20.11
C VAL A 183 -4.97 25.47 18.71
N CYS A 184 -4.01 26.22 18.20
CA CYS A 184 -3.92 26.60 16.79
C CYS A 184 -3.15 25.53 16.03
N GLN A 185 -3.67 25.08 14.90
CA GLN A 185 -3.01 24.13 14.00
C GLN A 185 -3.04 24.67 12.59
N MET A 186 -1.92 24.65 11.89
CA MET A 186 -1.79 25.05 10.50
C MET A 186 -0.95 24.05 9.71
N GLU A 187 -1.28 23.92 8.43
CA GLU A 187 -0.47 23.16 7.48
C GLU A 187 0.12 24.18 6.49
N ILE A 188 1.44 24.15 6.31
CA ILE A 188 2.18 25.11 5.49
C ILE A 188 3.16 24.40 4.57
N GLU A 189 3.47 25.01 3.44
CA GLU A 189 4.52 24.55 2.54
C GLU A 189 5.92 24.95 3.08
N GLU A 190 6.95 24.27 2.61
CA GLU A 190 8.36 24.54 2.99
C GLU A 190 8.76 26.00 2.72
N SER A 191 8.24 26.60 1.66
CA SER A 191 8.45 28.00 1.29
C SER A 191 8.01 29.00 2.37
N GLU A 192 6.98 28.65 3.14
CA GLU A 192 6.40 29.51 4.17
C GLU A 192 6.98 29.23 5.59
N LEU A 193 7.65 28.09 5.76
CA LEU A 193 8.11 27.60 7.05
C LEU A 193 8.93 28.66 7.82
N THR A 194 9.91 29.26 7.17
CA THR A 194 10.77 30.27 7.80
C THR A 194 9.99 31.48 8.30
N ARG A 195 9.07 31.99 7.48
CA ARG A 195 8.21 33.14 7.82
C ARG A 195 7.36 32.84 9.05
N ILE A 196 6.69 31.70 9.04
CA ILE A 196 5.81 31.28 10.15
C ILE A 196 6.58 31.01 11.44
N LEU A 197 7.75 30.37 11.35
CA LEU A 197 8.59 30.12 12.54
C LEU A 197 9.10 31.41 13.16
N ILE A 198 9.40 32.46 12.41
CA ILE A 198 9.77 33.77 12.94
C ILE A 198 8.58 34.38 13.71
N GLN A 199 7.38 34.36 13.14
CA GLN A 199 6.19 34.87 13.81
C GLN A 199 5.88 34.10 15.11
N VAL A 200 5.98 32.77 15.06
CA VAL A 200 5.77 31.92 16.25
C VAL A 200 6.80 32.22 17.33
N LYS A 201 8.09 32.39 16.94
CA LYS A 201 9.16 32.76 17.89
C LYS A 201 8.86 34.07 18.59
N GLU A 202 8.45 35.09 17.87
CA GLU A 202 8.05 36.37 18.50
C GLU A 202 6.88 36.21 19.48
N GLY A 203 5.92 35.35 19.15
CA GLY A 203 4.82 35.03 20.05
C GLY A 203 5.27 34.30 21.33
N ILE A 204 6.25 33.43 21.25
CA ILE A 204 6.85 32.75 22.42
C ILE A 204 7.57 33.79 23.31
N GLU A 205 8.39 34.65 22.70
CA GLU A 205 9.14 35.68 23.43
C GLU A 205 8.21 36.68 24.17
N LYS A 206 7.04 36.95 23.60
CA LYS A 206 5.99 37.79 24.20
C LYS A 206 5.10 37.03 25.20
N GLY A 207 5.30 35.72 25.41
CA GLY A 207 4.47 34.89 26.30
C GLY A 207 3.04 34.63 25.75
N LEU A 208 2.80 34.83 24.45
CA LEU A 208 1.50 34.67 23.82
C LEU A 208 1.26 33.25 23.29
N ILE A 209 2.32 32.48 23.15
CA ILE A 209 2.33 31.08 22.63
C ILE A 209 3.06 30.17 23.60
N SER A 210 2.57 28.93 23.71
CA SER A 210 3.23 27.85 24.44
C SER A 210 3.04 26.52 23.71
N ASN A 211 3.78 25.48 24.11
CA ASN A 211 3.65 24.12 23.58
C ASN A 211 3.75 24.02 22.05
N LEU A 212 4.76 24.67 21.46
CA LEU A 212 5.04 24.56 20.03
C LEU A 212 5.41 23.14 19.63
N SER A 213 4.74 22.62 18.63
CA SER A 213 5.09 21.38 17.94
C SER A 213 5.17 21.63 16.44
N VAL A 214 6.28 21.22 15.82
CA VAL A 214 6.50 21.26 14.38
C VAL A 214 6.71 19.82 13.93
N LYS A 215 5.85 19.36 13.03
CA LYS A 215 5.94 18.02 12.42
C LYS A 215 6.06 18.17 10.92
N MET A 216 7.03 17.49 10.32
CA MET A 216 7.07 17.34 8.88
C MET A 216 6.00 16.33 8.47
N LYS A 217 5.14 16.71 7.55
CA LYS A 217 4.10 15.86 6.97
C LYS A 217 4.47 15.64 5.50
N SER A 218 4.89 14.44 5.16
CA SER A 218 4.99 14.06 3.75
C SER A 218 3.59 13.95 3.16
N LEU A 219 3.38 14.51 1.98
CA LEU A 219 2.14 14.28 1.24
C LEU A 219 1.98 12.78 0.95
N SER A 220 0.87 12.22 1.37
CA SER A 220 0.50 10.85 1.08
C SER A 220 -0.23 10.74 -0.26
N ILE A 221 -0.26 9.54 -0.86
CA ILE A 221 -1.13 9.26 -2.02
C ILE A 221 -2.60 9.52 -1.65
N SER A 222 -2.98 9.28 -0.40
CA SER A 222 -4.29 9.62 0.14
C SER A 222 -4.60 11.11 0.10
N ASP A 223 -3.64 11.96 0.40
CA ASP A 223 -3.82 13.42 0.37
C ASP A 223 -3.97 13.91 -1.08
N LEU A 224 -3.14 13.40 -1.99
CA LEU A 224 -3.29 13.67 -3.43
C LEU A 224 -4.65 13.22 -3.97
N TYR A 225 -5.13 12.06 -3.55
CA TYR A 225 -6.44 11.57 -3.97
C TYR A 225 -7.57 12.50 -3.53
N LYS A 226 -7.48 13.06 -2.31
CA LYS A 226 -8.46 14.03 -1.79
C LYS A 226 -8.39 15.35 -2.53
N GLU A 227 -7.20 15.87 -2.81
CA GLU A 227 -7.02 17.12 -3.59
C GLU A 227 -7.62 17.01 -4.99
N GLU A 228 -7.41 15.90 -5.68
CA GLU A 228 -7.93 15.65 -7.03
C GLU A 228 -9.46 15.37 -7.06
N LEU A 229 -10.07 15.04 -5.91
CA LEU A 229 -11.52 14.87 -5.81
C LEU A 229 -12.26 16.19 -5.57
N VAL A 230 -11.58 17.24 -5.09
CA VAL A 230 -12.17 18.54 -4.75
C VAL A 230 -12.11 19.51 -5.95
N ASN A 231 -11.23 19.25 -6.92
CA ASN A 231 -11.11 19.98 -8.18
C ASN A 231 -11.91 19.30 -9.30
#